data_c14a243577a7c4be11e59e9664bf725f
#
_entry.id   c14a243577a7c4be11e59e9664bf725f
#
_cell.length_a   1.000
_cell.length_b   1.000
_cell.length_c   1.000
_cell.angle_alpha   90.00
_cell.angle_beta   90.00
_cell.angle_gamma   90.00
#
_symmetry.space_group_name_H-M   'P 1'
#
loop_
_entity.id
_entity.type
_entity.pdbx_description
1 polymer ?
#
loop_
_entity_poly.entity_id
_entity_poly.type
_entity_poly.pdbx_seq_one_letter_code
_entity_poly.pdbx_strand_id
1 'polypeptide(L)' 'MTQEELRELYKERVQREKQCYISKQTNINSGLLSQFKTGKIDLYPHLFKRLEEYLLNN' A
#
# COMPACT_ATOMS: atom_id res chain seq x y z
N MET A 1 2.56 -13.14 3.43
CA MET A 1 3.32 -11.86 3.48
C MET A 1 2.93 -11.11 4.74
N THR A 2 3.91 -10.51 5.40
CA THR A 2 3.66 -9.74 6.63
C THR A 2 3.39 -8.27 6.30
N GLN A 3 2.88 -7.52 7.30
CA GLN A 3 2.70 -6.08 7.15
C GLN A 3 4.02 -5.40 6.79
N GLU A 4 5.11 -5.80 7.44
CA GLU A 4 6.42 -5.22 7.15
C GLU A 4 6.87 -5.48 5.72
N GLU A 5 6.67 -6.68 5.24
CA GLU A 5 7.04 -7.01 3.86
C GLU A 5 6.22 -6.20 2.87
N LEU A 6 4.93 -6.08 3.10
CA LEU A 6 4.08 -5.29 2.23
C LEU A 6 4.46 -3.81 2.28
N ARG A 7 4.78 -3.31 3.47
CA ARG A 7 5.20 -1.91 3.64
C ARG A 7 6.46 -1.61 2.82
N GLU A 8 7.42 -2.52 2.83
CA GLU A 8 8.64 -2.33 2.06
C GLU A 8 8.37 -2.33 0.56
N LEU A 9 7.52 -3.23 0.10
CA LEU A 9 7.11 -3.25 -1.31
C LEU A 9 6.41 -1.95 -1.69
N TYR A 10 5.56 -1.44 -0.82
CA TYR A 10 4.84 -0.21 -1.08
C TYR A 10 5.79 0.99 -1.13
N LYS A 11 6.74 1.07 -0.21
CA LYS A 11 7.74 2.14 -0.21
C LYS A 11 8.52 2.18 -1.51
N GLU A 12 8.88 1.02 -2.02
CA GLU A 12 9.59 0.94 -3.28
C GLU A 12 8.70 1.39 -4.44
N ARG A 13 7.45 0.96 -4.44
CA ARG A 13 6.55 1.28 -5.53
C ARG A 13 6.27 2.79 -5.62
N VAL A 14 6.13 3.48 -4.49
CA VAL A 14 5.83 4.91 -4.51
C VAL A 14 7.01 5.76 -4.98
N GLN A 15 8.18 5.16 -5.14
CA GLN A 15 9.31 5.86 -5.76
C GLN A 15 9.11 5.97 -7.27
N ARG A 16 8.26 5.12 -7.85
CA ARG A 16 8.00 5.06 -9.28
C ARG A 16 6.61 5.49 -9.67
N GLU A 17 5.65 5.38 -8.75
CA GLU A 17 4.25 5.71 -8.98
C GLU A 17 3.75 6.64 -7.91
N LYS A 18 2.89 7.57 -8.31
CA LYS A 18 2.30 8.51 -7.34
C LYS A 18 1.34 7.77 -6.42
N GLN A 19 1.35 8.16 -5.14
CA GLN A 19 0.46 7.55 -4.15
C GLN A 19 -1.00 7.72 -4.52
N CYS A 20 -1.38 8.86 -5.09
CA CYS A 20 -2.77 9.07 -5.48
C CYS A 20 -3.21 8.10 -6.57
N TYR A 21 -2.31 7.72 -7.46
CA TYR A 21 -2.62 6.73 -8.48
C TYR A 21 -2.86 5.36 -7.83
N ILE A 22 -1.97 4.98 -6.92
CA ILE A 22 -2.12 3.70 -6.21
C ILE A 22 -3.41 3.69 -5.40
N SER A 23 -3.74 4.81 -4.76
CA SER A 23 -4.98 4.94 -4.01
C SER A 23 -6.19 4.67 -4.90
N LYS A 24 -6.20 5.23 -6.09
CA LYS A 24 -7.31 5.01 -7.04
C LYS A 24 -7.38 3.56 -7.49
N GLN A 25 -6.25 2.96 -7.80
CA GLN A 25 -6.21 1.58 -8.31
C GLN A 25 -6.62 0.56 -7.25
N THR A 26 -6.28 0.81 -6.01
CA THR A 26 -6.58 -0.12 -4.91
C THR A 26 -7.86 0.24 -4.17
N ASN A 27 -8.41 1.43 -4.44
CA ASN A 27 -9.58 1.94 -3.73
C ASN A 27 -9.30 2.05 -2.21
N ILE A 28 -8.08 2.44 -1.86
CA ILE A 28 -7.67 2.66 -0.48
C ILE A 28 -7.44 4.16 -0.30
N ASN A 29 -7.93 4.72 0.82
CA ASN A 29 -7.73 6.12 1.12
C ASN A 29 -6.24 6.47 1.15
N SER A 30 -5.86 7.55 0.48
CA SER A 30 -4.45 7.93 0.39
C SER A 30 -3.86 8.29 1.76
N GLY A 31 -4.68 8.81 2.67
CA GLY A 31 -4.22 9.08 4.04
C GLY A 31 -3.84 7.80 4.77
N LEU A 32 -4.61 6.72 4.56
CA LEU A 32 -4.27 5.43 5.15
C LEU A 32 -3.00 4.88 4.54
N LEU A 33 -2.82 5.01 3.25
CA LEU A 33 -1.59 4.57 2.59
C LEU A 33 -0.38 5.32 3.11
N SER A 34 -0.52 6.63 3.34
CA SER A 34 0.56 7.44 3.89
C SER A 34 0.94 6.97 5.29
N GLN A 35 -0.06 6.73 6.14
CA GLN A 35 0.19 6.28 7.51
C GLN A 35 0.79 4.87 7.53
N PHE A 36 0.34 4.02 6.62
CA PHE A 36 0.91 2.69 6.49
C PHE A 36 2.38 2.77 6.06
N LYS A 37 2.68 3.64 5.09
CA LYS A 37 4.04 3.80 4.60
C LYS A 37 5.00 4.25 5.70
N THR A 38 4.55 5.15 6.57
CA THR A 38 5.40 5.67 7.64
C THR A 38 5.46 4.78 8.87
N GLY A 39 4.68 3.70 8.89
CA GLY A 39 4.68 2.76 10.00
C GLY A 39 3.75 3.11 11.14
N LYS A 40 2.90 4.12 10.96
CA LYS A 40 1.97 4.54 12.03
C LYS A 40 0.83 3.55 12.23
N ILE A 41 0.41 2.88 11.17
CA ILE A 41 -0.68 1.90 11.24
C ILE A 41 -0.35 0.69 10.37
N ASP A 42 -1.04 -0.41 10.67
CA ASP A 42 -1.07 -1.56 9.78
C ASP A 42 -2.38 -1.50 8.99
N LEU A 43 -2.41 -2.15 7.84
CA LEU A 43 -3.63 -2.20 7.05
C LEU A 43 -4.57 -3.28 7.57
N TYR A 44 -5.87 -3.00 7.52
CA TYR A 44 -6.88 -4.01 7.78
C TYR A 44 -6.74 -5.15 6.77
N PRO A 45 -7.17 -6.36 7.11
CA PRO A 45 -6.99 -7.52 6.21
C PRO A 45 -7.50 -7.30 4.79
N HIS A 46 -8.66 -6.68 4.63
CA HIS A 46 -9.22 -6.47 3.29
C HIS A 46 -8.42 -5.42 2.49
N LEU A 47 -7.88 -4.41 3.17
CA LEU A 47 -7.05 -3.41 2.51
C LEU A 47 -5.66 -3.97 2.21
N PHE A 48 -5.13 -4.76 3.13
CA PHE A 48 -3.86 -5.45 2.95
C PHE A 48 -3.90 -6.29 1.68
N LYS A 49 -4.97 -7.07 1.52
CA LYS A 49 -5.11 -7.94 0.36
C LYS A 49 -5.20 -7.15 -0.94
N ARG A 50 -5.93 -6.05 -0.93
CA ARG A 50 -6.04 -5.19 -2.11
C ARG A 50 -4.69 -4.65 -2.54
N LEU A 51 -3.93 -4.13 -1.60
CA LEU A 51 -2.63 -3.57 -1.90
C LEU A 51 -1.65 -4.65 -2.34
N GLU A 52 -1.69 -5.80 -1.66
CA GLU A 52 -0.84 -6.93 -2.02
C GLU A 52 -1.09 -7.38 -3.45
N GLU A 53 -2.35 -7.54 -3.82
CA GLU A 53 -2.69 -7.95 -5.18
C GLU A 53 -2.21 -6.94 -6.20
N TYR A 54 -2.38 -5.66 -5.92
CA TYR A 54 -1.93 -4.62 -6.83
C TYR A 54 -0.42 -4.65 -7.01
N LEU A 55 0.32 -4.71 -5.91
CA LEU A 55 1.79 -4.66 -5.97
C LEU A 55 2.41 -5.89 -6.60
N LEU A 56 1.78 -7.05 -6.41
CA LEU A 56 2.33 -8.30 -6.96
C LEU A 56 1.91 -8.52 -8.41
N ASN A 57 0.81 -7.93 -8.87
CA ASN A 57 0.28 -8.16 -10.21
C ASN A 57 0.56 -7.02 -11.18
N ASN A 58 1.15 -5.97 -10.72
CA ASN A 58 1.53 -4.83 -11.56
C ASN A 58 3.00 -4.49 -11.34
#